data_2d4e00d396fdc483979cf174751c1a18
#
_entry.id   2d4e00d396fdc483979cf174751c1a18
#
_cell.length_a   1.000
_cell.length_b   1.000
_cell.length_c   1.000
_cell.angle_alpha   90.00
_cell.angle_beta   90.00
_cell.angle_gamma   90.00
#
_symmetry.space_group_name_H-M   'P 1'
#
loop_
_entity.id
_entity.type
_entity.pdbx_description
1 polymer ?
#
loop_
_entity_poly.entity_id
_entity_poly.type
_entity_poly.pdbx_seq_one_letter_code
_entity_poly.pdbx_strand_id
1 'polypeptide(L)'
;MKVSKMLLATGVVLSAGVFLSACGKSSSSTTTYSYVYASDPDSLNYLTTNRATTSDVITNLVDGLLENDEYGNLVPSLAESWTVSQDGLTYTYKLRKDAKWFNVDGEEVASVKAQDFVTGLKYVADQKSEALYLIQDSISGLDAYVKGDEKDFSKVGVKAVDDYTVQYTLTRPEPYWNSKTTNNILFPVNEEFLKSKGKDFGSVDPSSILYNGPFLLKSLTSKSSMEFVKNPNYYDKDKVSLEHVKLTY
;
A
#
# COMPACT_ATOMS: atom_id res chain seq x y z
N MET A 1 -82.02 -20.00 -40.19
CA MET A 1 -81.04 -18.98 -40.51
C MET A 1 -80.07 -18.88 -39.32
N LYS A 2 -78.92 -19.49 -39.45
CA LYS A 2 -77.85 -19.59 -38.42
C LYS A 2 -76.61 -19.03 -39.02
N VAL A 3 -76.14 -17.89 -38.61
CA VAL A 3 -74.79 -17.41 -38.80
C VAL A 3 -74.44 -16.57 -37.59
N SER A 4 -73.19 -16.71 -37.13
CA SER A 4 -72.53 -15.86 -36.14
C SER A 4 -72.34 -16.41 -34.73
N LYS A 5 -71.46 -17.36 -34.60
CA LYS A 5 -70.71 -17.61 -33.35
C LYS A 5 -69.32 -18.19 -33.70
N MET A 6 -68.49 -17.40 -34.33
CA MET A 6 -67.12 -17.87 -34.57
C MET A 6 -66.19 -16.69 -34.90
N LEU A 7 -65.98 -15.83 -33.89
CA LEU A 7 -65.02 -14.72 -34.04
C LEU A 7 -64.70 -14.08 -32.65
N LEU A 8 -64.32 -14.89 -31.66
CA LEU A 8 -63.91 -14.36 -30.35
C LEU A 8 -62.92 -15.29 -29.60
N ALA A 9 -62.05 -15.97 -30.34
CA ALA A 9 -61.06 -16.84 -29.72
C ALA A 9 -59.62 -16.65 -30.23
N THR A 10 -59.30 -15.56 -30.99
CA THR A 10 -57.97 -15.37 -31.59
C THR A 10 -57.24 -14.11 -31.11
N GLY A 11 -57.72 -13.45 -30.04
CA GLY A 11 -57.19 -12.16 -29.57
C GLY A 11 -56.38 -12.18 -28.27
N VAL A 12 -56.12 -13.33 -27.65
CA VAL A 12 -55.49 -13.37 -26.28
C VAL A 12 -54.12 -14.04 -26.24
N VAL A 13 -53.63 -14.59 -27.34
CA VAL A 13 -52.33 -15.32 -27.32
C VAL A 13 -51.11 -14.47 -27.76
N LEU A 14 -51.28 -13.22 -28.18
CA LEU A 14 -50.16 -12.40 -28.65
C LEU A 14 -49.65 -11.36 -27.65
N SER A 15 -50.10 -11.32 -26.41
CA SER A 15 -49.65 -10.35 -25.42
C SER A 15 -48.77 -10.92 -24.30
N ALA A 16 -48.45 -12.24 -24.33
CA ALA A 16 -47.63 -12.89 -23.29
C ALA A 16 -46.16 -13.10 -23.70
N GLY A 17 -45.73 -12.60 -24.84
CA GLY A 17 -44.38 -12.86 -25.42
C GLY A 17 -43.33 -11.76 -25.26
N VAL A 18 -43.62 -10.64 -24.59
CA VAL A 18 -42.69 -9.48 -24.61
C VAL A 18 -42.07 -9.16 -23.22
N PHE A 19 -42.38 -9.88 -22.18
CA PHE A 19 -41.82 -9.58 -20.83
C PHE A 19 -40.70 -10.48 -20.32
N LEU A 20 -40.03 -11.27 -21.18
CA LEU A 20 -38.95 -12.18 -20.75
C LEU A 20 -37.56 -11.79 -21.27
N SER A 21 -37.38 -10.55 -21.73
CA SER A 21 -36.05 -10.07 -22.22
C SER A 21 -35.39 -9.03 -21.30
N ALA A 22 -35.83 -8.87 -20.04
CA ALA A 22 -35.30 -7.87 -19.12
C ALA A 22 -34.34 -8.41 -18.06
N CYS A 23 -33.85 -9.65 -18.21
CA CYS A 23 -32.73 -10.17 -17.45
C CYS A 23 -31.54 -10.42 -18.35
N GLY A 24 -31.14 -9.40 -19.11
CA GLY A 24 -29.79 -9.33 -19.66
C GLY A 24 -28.84 -9.15 -18.48
N LYS A 25 -28.14 -10.20 -18.08
CA LYS A 25 -26.91 -10.08 -17.29
C LYS A 25 -25.94 -9.19 -18.07
N SER A 26 -26.02 -7.88 -17.91
CA SER A 26 -24.84 -7.07 -18.03
C SER A 26 -24.01 -7.37 -16.78
N SER A 27 -23.10 -8.30 -16.88
CA SER A 27 -21.97 -8.38 -15.98
C SER A 27 -21.10 -7.15 -16.28
N SER A 28 -21.56 -5.98 -15.87
CA SER A 28 -20.63 -4.88 -15.64
C SER A 28 -19.78 -5.34 -14.47
N SER A 29 -18.58 -5.81 -14.76
CA SER A 29 -17.56 -5.99 -13.73
C SER A 29 -17.47 -4.65 -13.03
N THR A 30 -17.93 -4.57 -11.78
CA THR A 30 -17.85 -3.34 -11.01
C THR A 30 -16.39 -3.14 -10.68
N THR A 31 -15.73 -2.25 -11.42
CA THR A 31 -14.31 -1.92 -11.22
C THR A 31 -14.12 -0.85 -10.14
N THR A 32 -15.22 -0.41 -9.52
CA THR A 32 -15.20 0.58 -8.44
C THR A 32 -15.74 -0.03 -7.16
N TYR A 33 -14.96 0.08 -6.09
CA TYR A 33 -15.37 -0.23 -4.73
C TYR A 33 -15.58 1.07 -3.94
N SER A 34 -16.66 1.15 -3.18
CA SER A 34 -16.96 2.34 -2.37
C SER A 34 -17.34 1.95 -0.96
N TYR A 35 -16.81 2.64 0.05
CA TYR A 35 -17.20 2.44 1.44
C TYR A 35 -17.10 3.74 2.25
N VAL A 36 -17.79 3.75 3.40
CA VAL A 36 -17.73 4.86 4.35
C VAL A 36 -16.57 4.61 5.32
N TYR A 37 -15.80 5.65 5.61
CA TYR A 37 -14.71 5.57 6.56
C TYR A 37 -14.88 6.60 7.70
N ALA A 38 -14.26 6.33 8.85
CA ALA A 38 -14.62 7.01 10.10
C ALA A 38 -13.96 8.39 10.26
N SER A 39 -12.79 8.62 9.70
CA SER A 39 -12.07 9.90 9.84
C SER A 39 -10.95 10.01 8.81
N ASP A 40 -10.62 11.26 8.44
CA ASP A 40 -9.46 11.57 7.61
C ASP A 40 -8.15 11.10 8.27
N PRO A 41 -7.11 10.78 7.48
CA PRO A 41 -5.77 10.68 8.00
C PRO A 41 -5.30 12.07 8.48
N ASP A 42 -4.66 12.13 9.65
CA ASP A 42 -4.07 13.38 10.15
C ASP A 42 -2.84 13.78 9.33
N SER A 43 -2.20 12.83 8.69
CA SER A 43 -0.97 12.97 7.90
C SER A 43 -0.86 11.81 6.92
N LEU A 44 -0.15 12.03 5.81
CA LEU A 44 0.33 10.97 4.92
C LEU A 44 1.78 10.58 5.25
N ASN A 45 2.38 11.13 6.31
CA ASN A 45 3.72 10.75 6.76
C ASN A 45 3.68 9.40 7.50
N TYR A 46 3.71 8.35 6.71
CA TYR A 46 3.61 6.96 7.18
C TYR A 46 4.78 6.49 8.04
N LEU A 47 5.90 7.22 8.02
CA LEU A 47 7.10 6.86 8.77
C LEU A 47 7.11 7.44 10.19
N THR A 48 6.25 8.42 10.50
CA THR A 48 6.29 9.10 11.80
C THR A 48 5.06 8.88 12.68
N THR A 49 3.95 8.43 12.11
CA THR A 49 2.70 8.22 12.84
C THR A 49 2.44 6.75 13.16
N ASN A 50 1.70 6.49 14.24
CA ASN A 50 1.15 5.19 14.60
C ASN A 50 -0.38 5.11 14.39
N ARG A 51 -0.97 6.08 13.66
CA ARG A 51 -2.42 6.18 13.46
C ARG A 51 -2.91 5.16 12.45
N ALA A 52 -3.91 4.37 12.83
CA ALA A 52 -4.55 3.40 11.95
C ALA A 52 -5.13 4.06 10.69
N THR A 53 -5.74 5.24 10.81
CA THR A 53 -6.30 5.99 9.68
C THR A 53 -5.27 6.33 8.60
N THR A 54 -4.04 6.66 8.99
CA THR A 54 -2.94 6.84 8.02
C THR A 54 -2.49 5.51 7.46
N SER A 55 -2.32 4.48 8.29
CA SER A 55 -1.89 3.15 7.83
C SER A 55 -2.87 2.54 6.83
N ASP A 56 -4.18 2.65 7.07
CA ASP A 56 -5.23 2.15 6.18
C ASP A 56 -5.19 2.80 4.78
N VAL A 57 -4.79 4.06 4.71
CA VAL A 57 -4.59 4.77 3.44
C VAL A 57 -3.27 4.34 2.79
N ILE A 58 -2.17 4.39 3.53
CA ILE A 58 -0.81 4.21 3.00
C ILE A 58 -0.55 2.79 2.48
N THR A 59 -1.09 1.76 3.12
CA THR A 59 -0.91 0.36 2.68
C THR A 59 -1.50 0.06 1.30
N ASN A 60 -2.29 0.96 0.75
CA ASN A 60 -2.75 0.90 -0.64
C ASN A 60 -1.85 1.68 -1.61
N LEU A 61 -0.96 2.51 -1.11
CA LEU A 61 -0.18 3.49 -1.88
C LEU A 61 1.30 3.17 -1.90
N VAL A 62 1.82 2.56 -0.83
CA VAL A 62 3.24 2.26 -0.64
C VAL A 62 3.38 0.83 -0.14
N ASP A 63 4.18 0.05 -0.83
CA ASP A 63 4.52 -1.32 -0.45
C ASP A 63 5.76 -1.35 0.45
N GLY A 64 5.80 -2.37 1.32
CA GLY A 64 6.95 -2.73 2.14
C GLY A 64 7.72 -3.93 1.59
N LEU A 65 8.58 -4.53 2.42
CA LEU A 65 9.33 -5.73 2.03
C LEU A 65 8.41 -6.92 1.79
N LEU A 66 7.48 -7.14 2.70
CA LEU A 66 6.50 -8.23 2.68
C LEU A 66 5.11 -7.66 2.90
N GLU A 67 4.10 -8.42 2.53
CA GLU A 67 2.70 -8.12 2.78
C GLU A 67 1.95 -9.34 3.33
N ASN A 68 0.71 -9.16 3.75
CA ASN A 68 -0.18 -10.25 4.12
C ASN A 68 -1.16 -10.51 2.99
N ASP A 69 -1.33 -11.78 2.63
CA ASP A 69 -2.40 -12.20 1.73
C ASP A 69 -3.78 -12.14 2.41
N GLU A 70 -4.83 -12.47 1.68
CA GLU A 70 -6.22 -12.50 2.16
C GLU A 70 -6.47 -13.49 3.32
N TYR A 71 -5.53 -14.40 3.57
CA TYR A 71 -5.57 -15.39 4.67
C TYR A 71 -4.67 -15.00 5.84
N GLY A 72 -3.94 -13.88 5.73
CA GLY A 72 -2.98 -13.42 6.74
C GLY A 72 -1.60 -14.09 6.67
N ASN A 73 -1.30 -14.82 5.60
CA ASN A 73 0.04 -15.37 5.39
C ASN A 73 0.97 -14.28 4.88
N LEU A 74 2.23 -14.32 5.33
CA LEU A 74 3.27 -13.45 4.81
C LEU A 74 3.68 -13.91 3.40
N VAL A 75 3.61 -12.98 2.47
CA VAL A 75 3.97 -13.19 1.07
C VAL A 75 4.96 -12.12 0.58
N PRO A 76 5.73 -12.41 -0.50
CA PRO A 76 6.58 -11.43 -1.16
C PRO A 76 5.82 -10.18 -1.61
N SER A 77 6.44 -8.99 -1.40
CA SER A 77 6.01 -7.72 -1.97
C SER A 77 7.19 -7.05 -2.69
N LEU A 78 7.81 -6.00 -2.15
CA LEU A 78 9.05 -5.45 -2.74
C LEU A 78 10.24 -6.42 -2.62
N ALA A 79 10.25 -7.31 -1.62
CA ALA A 79 11.22 -8.40 -1.55
C ALA A 79 10.67 -9.65 -2.23
N GLU A 80 11.38 -10.15 -3.24
CA GLU A 80 11.04 -11.42 -3.94
C GLU A 80 11.40 -12.64 -3.08
N SER A 81 12.41 -12.50 -2.22
CA SER A 81 12.90 -13.56 -1.34
C SER A 81 13.70 -13.00 -0.17
N TRP A 82 13.86 -13.83 0.86
CA TRP A 82 14.70 -13.49 2.00
C TRP A 82 15.37 -14.71 2.60
N THR A 83 16.44 -14.46 3.34
CA THR A 83 17.17 -15.46 4.11
C THR A 83 17.39 -14.97 5.53
N VAL A 84 17.50 -15.92 6.46
CA VAL A 84 17.82 -15.65 7.86
C VAL A 84 19.11 -16.39 8.20
N SER A 85 20.04 -15.75 8.89
CA SER A 85 21.26 -16.37 9.37
C SER A 85 20.96 -17.48 10.39
N GLN A 86 21.90 -18.40 10.56
CA GLN A 86 21.72 -19.55 11.44
C GLN A 86 21.48 -19.15 12.91
N ASP A 87 22.03 -18.01 13.35
CA ASP A 87 21.83 -17.45 14.69
C ASP A 87 20.51 -16.66 14.82
N GLY A 88 19.74 -16.51 13.73
CA GLY A 88 18.48 -15.79 13.72
C GLY A 88 18.59 -14.27 13.85
N LEU A 89 19.80 -13.72 13.73
CA LEU A 89 20.04 -12.29 13.94
C LEU A 89 20.04 -11.46 12.65
N THR A 90 20.39 -12.05 11.51
CA THR A 90 20.53 -11.32 10.26
C THR A 90 19.50 -11.74 9.25
N TYR A 91 18.69 -10.80 8.81
CA TYR A 91 17.68 -10.96 7.77
C TYR A 91 18.14 -10.25 6.50
N THR A 92 18.22 -10.96 5.40
CA THR A 92 18.66 -10.42 4.10
C THR A 92 17.54 -10.59 3.09
N TYR A 93 17.06 -9.47 2.53
CA TYR A 93 15.97 -9.40 1.57
C TYR A 93 16.50 -9.05 0.19
N LYS A 94 16.08 -9.81 -0.82
CA LYS A 94 16.34 -9.54 -2.24
C LYS A 94 15.15 -8.82 -2.83
N LEU A 95 15.37 -7.58 -3.25
CA LEU A 95 14.33 -6.74 -3.82
C LEU A 95 14.11 -7.07 -5.30
N ARG A 96 12.88 -6.90 -5.74
CA ARG A 96 12.52 -6.92 -7.14
C ARG A 96 13.12 -5.71 -7.89
N LYS A 97 13.42 -5.88 -9.15
CA LYS A 97 14.08 -4.84 -9.96
C LYS A 97 13.10 -3.98 -10.77
N ASP A 98 11.86 -4.43 -10.87
CA ASP A 98 10.79 -3.80 -11.63
C ASP A 98 9.92 -2.84 -10.83
N ALA A 99 10.10 -2.77 -9.49
CA ALA A 99 9.42 -1.80 -8.64
C ALA A 99 9.97 -0.39 -8.87
N LYS A 100 9.03 0.57 -8.99
CA LYS A 100 9.33 1.97 -9.27
C LYS A 100 8.60 2.89 -8.31
N TRP A 101 9.15 4.07 -8.12
CA TRP A 101 8.48 5.20 -7.51
C TRP A 101 7.75 6.02 -8.56
N PHE A 102 6.52 6.40 -8.24
CA PHE A 102 5.65 7.22 -9.10
C PHE A 102 5.24 8.49 -8.36
N ASN A 103 5.02 9.57 -9.11
CA ASN A 103 4.34 10.74 -8.58
C ASN A 103 2.80 10.53 -8.55
N VAL A 104 2.06 11.52 -8.06
CA VAL A 104 0.58 11.48 -7.97
C VAL A 104 -0.12 11.32 -9.33
N ASP A 105 0.55 11.66 -10.41
CA ASP A 105 0.03 11.51 -11.77
C ASP A 105 0.37 10.16 -12.40
N GLY A 106 1.12 9.31 -11.69
CA GLY A 106 1.53 7.98 -12.14
C GLY A 106 2.77 7.99 -13.04
N GLU A 107 3.49 9.09 -13.10
CA GLU A 107 4.74 9.19 -13.84
C GLU A 107 5.89 8.57 -13.03
N GLU A 108 6.73 7.76 -13.68
CA GLU A 108 7.92 7.16 -13.06
C GLU A 108 8.92 8.24 -12.65
N VAL A 109 9.35 8.19 -11.39
CA VAL A 109 10.35 9.11 -10.81
C VAL A 109 11.69 8.42 -10.66
N ALA A 110 11.72 7.21 -10.11
CA ALA A 110 12.92 6.45 -9.82
C ALA A 110 12.64 4.95 -9.67
N SER A 111 13.69 4.12 -9.67
CA SER A 111 13.59 2.72 -9.22
C SER A 111 13.57 2.66 -7.70
N VAL A 112 12.80 1.73 -7.12
CA VAL A 112 12.90 1.40 -5.69
C VAL A 112 14.20 0.65 -5.44
N LYS A 113 14.97 1.10 -4.46
CA LYS A 113 16.29 0.55 -4.12
C LYS A 113 16.41 0.19 -2.64
N ALA A 114 17.37 -0.64 -2.31
CA ALA A 114 17.70 -1.00 -0.93
C ALA A 114 18.04 0.22 -0.05
N GLN A 115 18.65 1.25 -0.64
CA GLN A 115 18.94 2.50 0.06
C GLN A 115 17.68 3.22 0.55
N ASP A 116 16.54 3.07 -0.11
CA ASP A 116 15.27 3.70 0.29
C ASP A 116 14.80 3.20 1.66
N PHE A 117 15.09 1.94 2.00
CA PHE A 117 14.79 1.35 3.32
C PHE A 117 15.73 1.89 4.40
N VAL A 118 17.02 2.08 4.06
CA VAL A 118 17.99 2.69 4.98
C VAL A 118 17.60 4.14 5.27
N THR A 119 17.22 4.89 4.23
CA THR A 119 16.73 6.27 4.32
C THR A 119 15.46 6.34 5.17
N GLY A 120 14.50 5.43 4.96
CA GLY A 120 13.25 5.36 5.71
C GLY A 120 13.51 5.15 7.21
N LEU A 121 14.31 4.15 7.58
CA LEU A 121 14.63 3.89 8.97
C LEU A 121 15.42 5.05 9.63
N LYS A 122 16.33 5.68 8.88
CA LYS A 122 17.03 6.86 9.38
C LYS A 122 16.06 8.01 9.67
N TYR A 123 15.14 8.27 8.75
CA TYR A 123 14.11 9.30 8.93
C TYR A 123 13.22 9.01 10.14
N VAL A 124 12.77 7.76 10.29
CA VAL A 124 12.01 7.27 11.46
C VAL A 124 12.74 7.59 12.78
N ALA A 125 14.05 7.30 12.84
CA ALA A 125 14.86 7.53 14.02
C ALA A 125 15.10 9.03 14.30
N ASP A 126 15.45 9.80 13.27
CA ASP A 126 15.72 11.24 13.37
C ASP A 126 14.46 12.02 13.77
N GLN A 127 13.28 11.64 13.26
CA GLN A 127 12.00 12.27 13.59
C GLN A 127 11.38 11.73 14.88
N LYS A 128 12.00 10.75 15.53
CA LYS A 128 11.47 10.10 16.75
C LYS A 128 10.03 9.64 16.55
N SER A 129 9.79 8.84 15.52
CA SER A 129 8.47 8.33 15.13
C SER A 129 7.68 7.81 16.35
N GLU A 130 6.39 8.09 16.37
CA GLU A 130 5.45 7.56 17.39
C GLU A 130 5.41 6.02 17.40
N ALA A 131 5.78 5.36 16.29
CA ALA A 131 5.79 3.91 16.15
C ALA A 131 7.14 3.25 16.50
N LEU A 132 8.17 4.02 16.92
CA LEU A 132 9.51 3.49 17.25
C LEU A 132 9.48 2.32 18.24
N TYR A 133 8.54 2.30 19.19
CA TYR A 133 8.39 1.23 20.17
C TYR A 133 8.26 -0.18 19.55
N LEU A 134 7.84 -0.27 18.28
CA LEU A 134 7.72 -1.54 17.56
C LEU A 134 9.06 -2.17 17.18
N ILE A 135 10.10 -1.34 16.98
CA ILE A 135 11.36 -1.76 16.36
C ILE A 135 12.62 -1.30 17.11
N GLN A 136 12.51 -0.32 18.01
CA GLN A 136 13.66 0.32 18.66
C GLN A 136 14.57 -0.68 19.37
N ASP A 137 14.00 -1.64 20.11
CA ASP A 137 14.74 -2.68 20.84
C ASP A 137 15.12 -3.88 19.97
N SER A 138 14.57 -3.96 18.75
CA SER A 138 14.78 -5.10 17.84
C SER A 138 16.00 -4.90 16.96
N ILE A 139 16.17 -3.72 16.38
CA ILE A 139 17.26 -3.44 15.44
C ILE A 139 18.52 -3.06 16.21
N SER A 140 19.62 -3.74 15.93
CA SER A 140 20.93 -3.46 16.56
C SER A 140 21.33 -2.00 16.43
N GLY A 141 21.74 -1.37 17.51
CA GLY A 141 22.20 0.02 17.54
C GLY A 141 21.12 1.09 17.42
N LEU A 142 19.86 0.74 17.09
CA LEU A 142 18.80 1.73 16.89
C LEU A 142 18.45 2.48 18.17
N ASP A 143 18.36 1.78 19.31
CA ASP A 143 18.06 2.39 20.61
C ASP A 143 19.13 3.42 21.01
N ALA A 144 20.40 3.07 20.88
CA ALA A 144 21.52 3.98 21.16
C ALA A 144 21.50 5.22 20.26
N TYR A 145 21.18 5.03 18.97
CA TYR A 145 21.06 6.16 18.04
C TYR A 145 19.90 7.10 18.41
N VAL A 146 18.70 6.56 18.67
CA VAL A 146 17.52 7.35 19.04
C VAL A 146 17.72 8.11 20.35
N LYS A 147 18.44 7.53 21.31
CA LYS A 147 18.79 8.19 22.59
C LYS A 147 19.91 9.23 22.45
N GLY A 148 20.67 9.19 21.35
CA GLY A 148 21.78 10.10 21.10
C GLY A 148 23.12 9.64 21.71
N ASP A 149 23.20 8.41 22.23
CA ASP A 149 24.42 7.76 22.71
C ASP A 149 25.34 7.37 21.54
N GLU A 150 24.76 7.05 20.38
CA GLU A 150 25.42 6.88 19.09
C GLU A 150 24.94 7.96 18.13
N LYS A 151 25.85 8.59 17.37
CA LYS A 151 25.53 9.64 16.39
C LYS A 151 25.71 9.18 14.94
N ASP A 152 26.43 8.08 14.75
CA ASP A 152 26.69 7.52 13.44
C ASP A 152 25.63 6.48 13.08
N PHE A 153 24.69 6.83 12.21
CA PHE A 153 23.62 5.94 11.77
C PHE A 153 24.14 4.67 11.07
N SER A 154 25.37 4.69 10.55
CA SER A 154 25.98 3.50 9.94
C SER A 154 26.21 2.35 10.95
N LYS A 155 26.10 2.62 12.26
CA LYS A 155 26.15 1.62 13.33
C LYS A 155 24.80 0.96 13.61
N VAL A 156 23.72 1.50 13.04
CA VAL A 156 22.40 0.89 13.13
C VAL A 156 22.33 -0.32 12.21
N GLY A 157 21.69 -1.38 12.68
CA GLY A 157 21.59 -2.68 12.01
C GLY A 157 20.70 -2.68 10.77
N VAL A 158 20.85 -1.72 9.86
CA VAL A 158 20.26 -1.70 8.54
C VAL A 158 21.28 -1.27 7.52
N LYS A 159 21.33 -1.95 6.38
CA LYS A 159 22.23 -1.53 5.27
C LYS A 159 21.71 -1.97 3.91
N ALA A 160 21.98 -1.18 2.89
CA ALA A 160 21.96 -1.58 1.50
C ALA A 160 23.26 -2.31 1.18
N VAL A 161 23.18 -3.62 0.95
CA VAL A 161 24.35 -4.44 0.57
C VAL A 161 24.75 -4.18 -0.88
N ASP A 162 23.73 -4.02 -1.71
CA ASP A 162 23.78 -3.56 -3.10
C ASP A 162 22.45 -2.83 -3.41
N ASP A 163 22.25 -2.38 -4.65
CA ASP A 163 21.04 -1.65 -5.06
C ASP A 163 19.73 -2.39 -4.75
N TYR A 164 19.76 -3.74 -4.72
CA TYR A 164 18.56 -4.59 -4.58
C TYR A 164 18.68 -5.61 -3.44
N THR A 165 19.57 -5.36 -2.48
CA THR A 165 19.73 -6.22 -1.30
C THR A 165 19.76 -5.37 -0.05
N VAL A 166 18.69 -5.47 0.76
CA VAL A 166 18.62 -4.85 2.08
C VAL A 166 18.86 -5.89 3.17
N GLN A 167 19.60 -5.52 4.20
CA GLN A 167 19.90 -6.40 5.31
C GLN A 167 19.59 -5.70 6.63
N TYR A 168 18.89 -6.43 7.53
CA TYR A 168 18.68 -6.03 8.92
C TYR A 168 19.45 -6.93 9.86
N THR A 169 20.04 -6.35 10.90
CA THR A 169 20.70 -7.07 12.00
C THR A 169 19.97 -6.76 13.29
N LEU A 170 19.51 -7.79 13.97
CA LEU A 170 18.71 -7.67 15.19
C LEU A 170 19.59 -7.78 16.45
N THR A 171 19.07 -7.28 17.57
CA THR A 171 19.70 -7.39 18.90
C THR A 171 19.58 -8.80 19.48
N ARG A 172 18.54 -9.54 19.10
CA ARG A 172 18.22 -10.91 19.52
C ARG A 172 17.42 -11.62 18.42
N PRO A 173 17.38 -12.96 18.40
CA PRO A 173 16.54 -13.70 17.47
C PRO A 173 15.06 -13.36 17.69
N GLU A 174 14.37 -12.92 16.63
CA GLU A 174 12.92 -12.64 16.62
C GLU A 174 12.25 -13.42 15.47
N PRO A 175 11.74 -14.65 15.72
CA PRO A 175 11.10 -15.45 14.66
C PRO A 175 9.92 -14.74 13.95
N TYR A 176 9.33 -13.74 14.60
CA TYR A 176 8.24 -12.92 14.10
C TYR A 176 8.72 -11.62 13.40
N TRP A 177 10.02 -11.42 13.20
CA TRP A 177 10.58 -10.20 12.59
C TRP A 177 9.94 -9.89 11.22
N ASN A 178 9.74 -10.90 10.38
CA ASN A 178 9.11 -10.71 9.09
C ASN A 178 7.70 -10.10 9.18
N SER A 179 6.93 -10.39 10.24
CA SER A 179 5.63 -9.74 10.44
C SER A 179 5.77 -8.26 10.78
N LYS A 180 6.90 -7.81 11.36
CA LYS A 180 7.14 -6.39 11.59
C LYS A 180 7.41 -5.64 10.29
N THR A 181 7.97 -6.30 9.27
CA THR A 181 8.28 -5.66 7.98
C THR A 181 7.05 -5.31 7.15
N THR A 182 5.86 -5.77 7.53
CA THR A 182 4.60 -5.34 6.92
C THR A 182 4.08 -4.03 7.51
N ASN A 183 4.72 -3.53 8.58
CA ASN A 183 4.33 -2.26 9.19
C ASN A 183 4.99 -1.08 8.48
N ASN A 184 4.21 -0.02 8.25
CA ASN A 184 4.63 1.17 7.51
C ASN A 184 5.85 1.89 8.09
N ILE A 185 6.18 1.71 9.37
CA ILE A 185 7.41 2.26 9.97
C ILE A 185 8.70 1.70 9.32
N LEU A 186 8.63 0.53 8.67
CA LEU A 186 9.74 -0.10 7.95
C LEU A 186 9.61 0.04 6.43
N PHE A 187 8.69 0.85 5.93
CA PHE A 187 8.53 1.09 4.50
C PHE A 187 9.65 1.97 3.95
N PRO A 188 9.95 1.83 2.66
CA PRO A 188 10.99 2.63 2.00
C PRO A 188 10.53 4.07 1.78
N VAL A 189 11.49 4.98 1.59
CA VAL A 189 11.26 6.34 1.10
C VAL A 189 12.39 6.77 0.19
N ASN A 190 12.05 7.38 -0.94
CA ASN A 190 13.04 7.93 -1.87
C ASN A 190 13.76 9.13 -1.24
N GLU A 191 15.08 9.08 -1.17
CA GLU A 191 15.91 10.08 -0.48
C GLU A 191 15.83 11.46 -1.12
N GLU A 192 15.89 11.52 -2.45
CA GLU A 192 15.85 12.80 -3.19
C GLU A 192 14.49 13.49 -3.02
N PHE A 193 13.41 12.71 -3.11
CA PHE A 193 12.07 13.22 -2.89
C PHE A 193 11.88 13.70 -1.46
N LEU A 194 12.30 12.92 -0.47
CA LEU A 194 12.23 13.30 0.95
C LEU A 194 12.97 14.62 1.20
N LYS A 195 14.18 14.77 0.66
CA LYS A 195 14.94 16.02 0.75
C LYS A 195 14.25 17.19 0.06
N SER A 196 13.65 16.97 -1.11
CA SER A 196 12.95 18.01 -1.87
C SER A 196 11.69 18.52 -1.17
N LYS A 197 10.96 17.64 -0.48
CA LYS A 197 9.75 17.98 0.29
C LYS A 197 10.08 18.57 1.67
N GLY A 198 11.16 18.14 2.28
CA GLY A 198 11.57 18.59 3.62
C GLY A 198 10.43 18.41 4.63
N LYS A 199 10.01 19.49 5.28
CA LYS A 199 8.92 19.46 6.28
C LYS A 199 7.53 19.20 5.70
N ASP A 200 7.36 19.34 4.40
CA ASP A 200 6.07 19.13 3.72
C ASP A 200 5.89 17.66 3.30
N PHE A 201 6.91 16.80 3.50
CA PHE A 201 6.78 15.36 3.28
C PHE A 201 5.66 14.78 4.14
N GLY A 202 4.73 14.08 3.49
CA GLY A 202 3.61 13.44 4.16
C GLY A 202 2.55 14.40 4.73
N SER A 203 2.49 15.65 4.29
CA SER A 203 1.33 16.52 4.53
C SER A 203 0.06 15.91 3.94
N VAL A 204 -1.13 16.40 4.33
CA VAL A 204 -2.43 15.92 3.82
C VAL A 204 -2.66 16.44 2.39
N ASP A 205 -1.71 16.15 1.51
CA ASP A 205 -1.69 16.47 0.08
C ASP A 205 -1.17 15.26 -0.70
N PRO A 206 -1.92 14.73 -1.69
CA PRO A 206 -1.47 13.60 -2.49
C PRO A 206 -0.09 13.75 -3.12
N SER A 207 0.34 14.98 -3.44
CA SER A 207 1.67 15.24 -4.00
C SER A 207 2.81 15.24 -2.97
N SER A 208 2.50 15.05 -1.69
CA SER A 208 3.47 15.10 -0.58
C SER A 208 4.24 13.81 -0.37
N ILE A 209 3.83 12.72 -1.04
CA ILE A 209 4.49 11.40 -1.03
C ILE A 209 4.73 10.89 -2.44
N LEU A 210 5.58 9.89 -2.58
CA LEU A 210 5.67 9.05 -3.78
C LEU A 210 4.93 7.73 -3.54
N TYR A 211 4.61 7.07 -4.62
CA TYR A 211 3.80 5.87 -4.71
C TYR A 211 4.63 4.73 -5.31
N ASN A 212 4.55 3.53 -4.76
CA ASN A 212 5.09 2.32 -5.37
C ASN A 212 4.11 1.14 -5.26
N GLY A 213 2.94 1.37 -4.67
CA GLY A 213 1.89 0.40 -4.46
C GLY A 213 0.85 0.34 -5.56
N PRO A 214 -0.22 -0.48 -5.35
CA PRO A 214 -1.26 -0.77 -6.35
C PRO A 214 -2.13 0.42 -6.74
N PHE A 215 -2.21 1.46 -5.90
CA PHE A 215 -3.06 2.63 -6.14
C PHE A 215 -2.29 3.94 -6.00
N LEU A 216 -2.84 4.98 -6.65
CA LEU A 216 -2.46 6.39 -6.50
C LEU A 216 -3.60 7.11 -5.78
N LEU A 217 -3.30 7.99 -4.83
CA LEU A 217 -4.30 8.84 -4.19
C LEU A 217 -4.59 10.05 -5.09
N LYS A 218 -5.67 9.96 -5.87
CA LYS A 218 -6.03 10.99 -6.86
C LYS A 218 -6.57 12.25 -6.23
N SER A 219 -7.36 12.11 -5.17
CA SER A 219 -7.89 13.22 -4.40
C SER A 219 -8.11 12.88 -2.94
N LEU A 220 -7.95 13.91 -2.09
CA LEU A 220 -8.30 13.87 -0.68
C LEU A 220 -8.96 15.19 -0.34
N THR A 221 -10.28 15.14 -0.06
CA THR A 221 -11.07 16.28 0.35
C THR A 221 -11.50 16.07 1.79
N SER A 222 -10.91 16.84 2.71
CA SER A 222 -11.14 16.69 4.15
C SER A 222 -12.62 16.66 4.50
N LYS A 223 -13.00 15.71 5.34
CA LYS A 223 -14.37 15.46 5.81
C LYS A 223 -15.38 15.26 4.68
N SER A 224 -14.96 14.74 3.57
CA SER A 224 -15.79 14.51 2.41
C SER A 224 -15.46 13.19 1.72
N SER A 225 -14.28 13.09 1.08
CA SER A 225 -13.96 11.90 0.30
C SER A 225 -12.47 11.76 0.01
N MET A 226 -12.06 10.50 -0.23
CA MET A 226 -10.80 10.16 -0.88
C MET A 226 -11.07 9.29 -2.10
N GLU A 227 -10.31 9.48 -3.17
CA GLU A 227 -10.36 8.67 -4.37
C GLU A 227 -9.00 8.08 -4.67
N PHE A 228 -8.95 6.77 -4.76
CA PHE A 228 -7.79 6.00 -5.19
C PHE A 228 -8.06 5.51 -6.60
N VAL A 229 -7.07 5.63 -7.46
CA VAL A 229 -7.09 5.08 -8.81
C VAL A 229 -5.99 4.05 -8.96
N LYS A 230 -6.27 2.98 -9.69
CA LYS A 230 -5.28 1.94 -9.98
C LYS A 230 -4.01 2.56 -10.56
N ASN A 231 -2.87 2.15 -10.04
CA ASN A 231 -1.58 2.49 -10.63
C ASN A 231 -1.35 1.60 -11.87
N PRO A 232 -1.40 2.14 -13.09
CA PRO A 232 -1.28 1.34 -14.32
C PRO A 232 0.13 0.80 -14.53
N ASN A 233 1.10 1.32 -13.78
CA ASN A 233 2.50 0.98 -13.87
C ASN A 233 3.01 0.16 -12.67
N TYR A 234 2.09 -0.24 -11.77
CA TYR A 234 2.39 -1.13 -10.67
C TYR A 234 2.94 -2.47 -11.17
N TYR A 235 3.96 -3.01 -10.53
CA TYR A 235 4.62 -4.24 -10.97
C TYR A 235 3.67 -5.46 -11.01
N ASP A 236 2.71 -5.54 -10.08
CA ASP A 236 1.71 -6.61 -9.99
C ASP A 236 0.31 -6.14 -10.45
N LYS A 237 0.24 -5.15 -11.34
CA LYS A 237 -1.02 -4.54 -11.82
C LYS A 237 -2.07 -5.53 -12.32
N ASP A 238 -1.64 -6.67 -12.85
CA ASP A 238 -2.54 -7.68 -13.39
C ASP A 238 -3.31 -8.43 -12.29
N LYS A 239 -2.83 -8.38 -11.05
CA LYS A 239 -3.53 -8.89 -9.86
C LYS A 239 -4.53 -7.90 -9.27
N VAL A 240 -4.46 -6.62 -9.65
CA VAL A 240 -5.34 -5.57 -9.16
C VAL A 240 -6.59 -5.49 -10.05
N SER A 241 -7.72 -5.95 -9.55
CA SER A 241 -8.98 -5.99 -10.30
C SER A 241 -9.78 -4.69 -10.24
N LEU A 242 -9.60 -3.88 -9.20
CA LEU A 242 -10.30 -2.61 -9.02
C LEU A 242 -9.58 -1.48 -9.77
N GLU A 243 -10.34 -0.68 -10.51
CA GLU A 243 -9.82 0.54 -11.14
C GLU A 243 -9.94 1.76 -10.22
N HIS A 244 -10.97 1.78 -9.37
CA HIS A 244 -11.24 2.88 -8.45
C HIS A 244 -11.64 2.35 -7.06
N VAL A 245 -11.16 3.03 -6.01
CA VAL A 245 -11.67 2.91 -4.65
C VAL A 245 -12.06 4.29 -4.16
N LYS A 246 -13.31 4.43 -3.72
CA LYS A 246 -13.88 5.70 -3.23
C LYS A 246 -14.27 5.58 -1.78
N LEU A 247 -13.66 6.40 -0.94
CA LEU A 247 -14.02 6.53 0.45
C LEU A 247 -14.86 7.80 0.62
N THR A 248 -15.98 7.67 1.31
CA THR A 248 -16.84 8.82 1.67
C THR A 248 -16.92 8.92 3.18
N TYR A 249 -17.12 10.16 3.67
CA TYR A 249 -17.23 10.47 5.09
C TYR A 249 -18.63 10.24 5.61
#